data_d112fdd8b535e3433c565e30628c4afd
#
_entry.id   d112fdd8b535e3433c565e30628c4afd
#
_cell.length_a   1.000
_cell.length_b   1.000
_cell.length_c   1.000
_cell.angle_alpha   90.00
_cell.angle_beta   90.00
_cell.angle_gamma   90.00
#
_symmetry.space_group_name_H-M   'P 1'
#
loop_
_entity.id
_entity.type
_entity.pdbx_description
1 polymer ?
#
loop_
_entity_poly.entity_id
_entity_poly.type
_entity_poly.pdbx_seq_one_letter_code
_entity_poly.pdbx_strand_id
1 'polypeptide(L)'
;MDFDNSRFSLEGKVAVVTGAGGRANNIGRAYAMGLANAGASVVAVDLNEAGAQAVADEIVAKGGRAIGVRADIADRASVDAMAAKVRAEFGGVNILVNNAALMVEVAGATAMQISLEQWNQCFAVNVTGALNCVQALAPMMAERGGGKIVNQISGGAYPPLTVYGVTKLALAGLTTLLAKELGPQKINVNGISPGNTMSQAGSSLTPDESPFIKMLEATVALRVRGTPDELVGALLLLCSPAGDWISGQVINVDGGWIMR
;
A
#
# COMPACT_ATOMS: atom_id res chain seq x y z
N MET A 1 -9.90 -30.87 2.04
CA MET A 1 -8.74 -29.99 1.82
C MET A 1 -8.22 -29.59 3.19
N ASP A 2 -7.00 -30.00 3.50
CA ASP A 2 -6.39 -29.59 4.75
C ASP A 2 -5.80 -28.20 4.57
N PHE A 3 -6.15 -27.27 5.44
CA PHE A 3 -5.55 -25.95 5.48
C PHE A 3 -4.18 -26.08 6.14
N ASP A 4 -3.13 -25.64 5.46
CA ASP A 4 -1.78 -25.59 6.02
C ASP A 4 -1.13 -24.21 5.81
N ASN A 5 0.01 -23.98 6.47
CA ASN A 5 0.72 -22.71 6.44
C ASN A 5 1.31 -22.39 5.05
N SER A 6 1.42 -23.37 4.13
CA SER A 6 1.91 -23.14 2.76
C SER A 6 1.00 -22.17 2.00
N ARG A 7 -0.26 -22.04 2.40
CA ARG A 7 -1.20 -21.09 1.82
C ARG A 7 -0.78 -19.61 2.00
N PHE A 8 0.13 -19.32 2.90
CA PHE A 8 0.71 -17.98 3.04
C PHE A 8 1.99 -17.78 2.22
N SER A 9 2.50 -18.82 1.57
CA SER A 9 3.70 -18.72 0.72
C SER A 9 3.44 -17.86 -0.51
N LEU A 10 4.42 -17.02 -0.84
CA LEU A 10 4.47 -16.19 -2.04
C LEU A 10 5.61 -16.62 -2.98
N GLU A 11 6.14 -17.84 -2.83
CA GLU A 11 7.17 -18.37 -3.72
C GLU A 11 6.75 -18.30 -5.19
N GLY A 12 7.64 -17.81 -6.04
CA GLY A 12 7.40 -17.64 -7.47
C GLY A 12 6.47 -16.47 -7.83
N LYS A 13 5.98 -15.71 -6.85
CA LYS A 13 5.19 -14.50 -7.09
C LYS A 13 6.09 -13.28 -7.27
N VAL A 14 5.60 -12.31 -8.03
CA VAL A 14 6.23 -11.01 -8.24
C VAL A 14 5.31 -9.93 -7.67
N ALA A 15 5.85 -9.12 -6.78
CA ALA A 15 5.12 -8.05 -6.09
C ALA A 15 5.71 -6.67 -6.41
N VAL A 16 4.84 -5.74 -6.79
CA VAL A 16 5.17 -4.31 -6.94
C VAL A 16 4.62 -3.57 -5.72
N VAL A 17 5.48 -2.81 -5.03
CA VAL A 17 5.11 -1.99 -3.86
C VAL A 17 5.46 -0.53 -4.14
N THR A 18 4.46 0.34 -4.23
CA THR A 18 4.67 1.77 -4.43
C THR A 18 4.89 2.52 -3.11
N GLY A 19 5.70 3.58 -3.13
CA GLY A 19 6.05 4.32 -1.91
C GLY A 19 6.94 3.51 -0.95
N ALA A 20 7.79 2.63 -1.48
CA ALA A 20 8.62 1.76 -0.67
C ALA A 20 9.91 2.44 -0.16
N GLY A 21 10.44 3.43 -0.89
CA GLY A 21 11.76 4.03 -0.66
C GLY A 21 11.76 5.44 -0.09
N GLY A 22 10.60 6.04 0.18
CA GLY A 22 10.52 7.47 0.49
C GLY A 22 11.12 7.89 1.85
N ARG A 23 11.04 7.02 2.87
CA ARG A 23 11.47 7.31 4.26
C ARG A 23 11.95 6.03 4.93
N ALA A 24 12.94 6.13 5.85
CA ALA A 24 13.60 4.97 6.45
C ALA A 24 12.64 4.01 7.18
N ASN A 25 11.78 4.50 8.05
CA ASN A 25 10.76 3.70 8.74
C ASN A 25 9.39 3.99 8.14
N ASN A 26 9.07 3.31 7.03
CA ASN A 26 7.80 3.50 6.34
C ASN A 26 7.06 2.18 6.12
N ILE A 27 5.75 2.30 5.93
CA ILE A 27 4.86 1.15 5.71
C ILE A 27 5.23 0.40 4.42
N GLY A 28 5.56 1.14 3.35
CA GLY A 28 5.93 0.53 2.07
C GLY A 28 7.18 -0.33 2.16
N ARG A 29 8.20 0.09 2.93
CA ARG A 29 9.38 -0.74 3.20
C ARG A 29 9.00 -2.00 3.98
N ALA A 30 8.19 -1.87 5.05
CA ALA A 30 7.72 -3.03 5.82
C ALA A 30 6.94 -4.02 4.93
N TYR A 31 6.09 -3.52 4.06
CA TYR A 31 5.37 -4.34 3.07
C TYR A 31 6.32 -5.06 2.11
N ALA A 32 7.30 -4.34 1.52
CA ALA A 32 8.28 -4.92 0.61
C ALA A 32 9.07 -6.04 1.28
N MET A 33 9.57 -5.79 2.51
CA MET A 33 10.29 -6.79 3.30
C MET A 33 9.43 -7.99 3.66
N GLY A 34 8.18 -7.77 4.10
CA GLY A 34 7.25 -8.84 4.46
C GLY A 34 6.92 -9.76 3.27
N LEU A 35 6.67 -9.17 2.09
CA LEU A 35 6.41 -9.93 0.88
C LEU A 35 7.65 -10.75 0.43
N ALA A 36 8.85 -10.15 0.52
CA ALA A 36 10.10 -10.85 0.22
C ALA A 36 10.35 -12.01 1.19
N ASN A 37 10.13 -11.80 2.49
CA ASN A 37 10.29 -12.86 3.51
C ASN A 37 9.29 -14.01 3.31
N ALA A 38 8.15 -13.76 2.67
CA ALA A 38 7.17 -14.79 2.29
C ALA A 38 7.51 -15.48 0.95
N GLY A 39 8.62 -15.12 0.30
CA GLY A 39 9.13 -15.76 -0.93
C GLY A 39 8.86 -14.99 -2.23
N ALA A 40 8.25 -13.80 -2.20
CA ALA A 40 8.03 -13.01 -3.40
C ALA A 40 9.31 -12.35 -3.91
N SER A 41 9.45 -12.25 -5.24
CA SER A 41 10.35 -11.28 -5.87
C SER A 41 9.70 -9.89 -5.78
N VAL A 42 10.45 -8.85 -5.38
CA VAL A 42 9.88 -7.54 -5.08
C VAL A 42 10.41 -6.46 -6.02
N VAL A 43 9.51 -5.63 -6.50
CA VAL A 43 9.83 -4.36 -7.17
C VAL A 43 9.47 -3.24 -6.20
N ALA A 44 10.48 -2.66 -5.57
CA ALA A 44 10.35 -1.49 -4.73
C ALA A 44 10.25 -0.24 -5.61
N VAL A 45 9.11 0.44 -5.59
CA VAL A 45 8.85 1.61 -6.44
C VAL A 45 8.73 2.87 -5.59
N ASP A 46 9.44 3.91 -5.97
CA ASP A 46 9.33 5.22 -5.33
C ASP A 46 9.72 6.35 -6.30
N LEU A 47 9.30 7.58 -6.02
CA LEU A 47 9.81 8.77 -6.67
C LEU A 47 11.28 9.01 -6.32
N ASN A 48 11.68 8.65 -5.09
CA ASN A 48 13.06 8.62 -4.62
C ASN A 48 13.75 7.31 -5.06
N GLU A 49 14.48 7.37 -6.17
CA GLU A 49 15.18 6.22 -6.75
C GLU A 49 16.17 5.58 -5.78
N ALA A 50 16.98 6.39 -5.10
CA ALA A 50 17.97 5.90 -4.15
C ALA A 50 17.32 5.15 -2.97
N GLY A 51 16.18 5.64 -2.48
CA GLY A 51 15.44 4.97 -1.44
C GLY A 51 14.81 3.65 -1.90
N ALA A 52 14.26 3.61 -3.12
CA ALA A 52 13.74 2.38 -3.71
C ALA A 52 14.83 1.33 -3.89
N GLN A 53 16.01 1.75 -4.37
CA GLN A 53 17.18 0.86 -4.52
C GLN A 53 17.67 0.34 -3.17
N ALA A 54 17.75 1.19 -2.15
CA ALA A 54 18.18 0.78 -0.81
C ALA A 54 17.27 -0.31 -0.21
N VAL A 55 15.96 -0.25 -0.43
CA VAL A 55 15.03 -1.32 0.00
C VAL A 55 15.27 -2.60 -0.79
N ALA A 56 15.50 -2.51 -2.09
CA ALA A 56 15.83 -3.67 -2.92
C ALA A 56 17.15 -4.33 -2.47
N ASP A 57 18.18 -3.53 -2.19
CA ASP A 57 19.49 -4.01 -1.72
C ASP A 57 19.37 -4.71 -0.37
N GLU A 58 18.53 -4.18 0.54
CA GLU A 58 18.26 -4.83 1.83
C GLU A 58 17.59 -6.20 1.66
N ILE A 59 16.63 -6.33 0.74
CA ILE A 59 15.99 -7.61 0.43
C ILE A 59 17.01 -8.60 -0.15
N VAL A 60 17.85 -8.14 -1.07
CA VAL A 60 18.90 -9.00 -1.69
C VAL A 60 19.93 -9.43 -0.66
N ALA A 61 20.36 -8.54 0.24
CA ALA A 61 21.29 -8.88 1.33
C ALA A 61 20.75 -9.97 2.28
N LYS A 62 19.42 -10.13 2.36
CA LYS A 62 18.74 -11.19 3.13
C LYS A 62 18.44 -12.45 2.30
N GLY A 63 18.96 -12.53 1.06
CA GLY A 63 18.79 -13.68 0.17
C GLY A 63 17.53 -13.66 -0.68
N GLY A 64 16.74 -12.59 -0.65
CA GLY A 64 15.59 -12.39 -1.52
C GLY A 64 15.97 -11.90 -2.91
N ARG A 65 14.97 -11.73 -3.79
CA ARG A 65 15.13 -11.14 -5.12
C ARG A 65 14.36 -9.84 -5.21
N ALA A 66 15.03 -8.73 -5.50
CA ALA A 66 14.36 -7.44 -5.64
C ALA A 66 15.11 -6.49 -6.58
N ILE A 67 14.37 -5.49 -7.11
CA ILE A 67 14.91 -4.33 -7.82
C ILE A 67 14.26 -3.05 -7.29
N GLY A 68 15.02 -1.95 -7.31
CA GLY A 68 14.51 -0.60 -7.12
C GLY A 68 14.11 0.03 -8.47
N VAL A 69 12.98 0.71 -8.50
CA VAL A 69 12.48 1.39 -9.70
C VAL A 69 11.98 2.78 -9.33
N ARG A 70 12.51 3.81 -10.03
CA ARG A 70 11.94 5.15 -9.93
C ARG A 70 10.65 5.22 -10.76
N ALA A 71 9.55 5.68 -10.14
CA ALA A 71 8.35 6.06 -10.88
C ALA A 71 7.56 7.15 -10.15
N ASP A 72 7.04 8.09 -10.91
CA ASP A 72 5.97 8.99 -10.48
C ASP A 72 4.63 8.34 -10.84
N ILE A 73 3.88 7.89 -9.84
CA ILE A 73 2.60 7.22 -10.08
C ILE A 73 1.51 8.16 -10.60
N ALA A 74 1.65 9.46 -10.39
CA ALA A 74 0.73 10.46 -10.96
C ALA A 74 0.96 10.68 -12.47
N ASP A 75 2.13 10.31 -12.99
CA ASP A 75 2.47 10.34 -14.42
C ASP A 75 2.28 8.97 -15.07
N ARG A 76 1.29 8.87 -15.96
CA ARG A 76 0.98 7.62 -16.66
C ARG A 76 2.16 7.07 -17.45
N ALA A 77 2.92 7.92 -18.15
CA ALA A 77 4.07 7.48 -18.93
C ALA A 77 5.17 6.87 -18.03
N SER A 78 5.39 7.46 -16.86
CA SER A 78 6.31 6.93 -15.83
C SER A 78 5.84 5.56 -15.32
N VAL A 79 4.54 5.37 -15.11
CA VAL A 79 3.96 4.08 -14.68
C VAL A 79 4.09 3.03 -15.77
N ASP A 80 3.84 3.39 -17.04
CA ASP A 80 3.99 2.46 -18.17
C ASP A 80 5.47 2.02 -18.33
N ALA A 81 6.44 2.93 -18.14
CA ALA A 81 7.85 2.60 -18.15
C ALA A 81 8.24 1.65 -16.99
N MET A 82 7.69 1.88 -15.80
CA MET A 82 7.85 0.96 -14.65
C MET A 82 7.27 -0.42 -14.97
N ALA A 83 6.07 -0.49 -15.54
CA ALA A 83 5.43 -1.75 -15.92
C ALA A 83 6.25 -2.51 -16.98
N ALA A 84 6.82 -1.82 -17.97
CA ALA A 84 7.71 -2.41 -18.95
C ALA A 84 8.97 -3.02 -18.31
N LYS A 85 9.58 -2.31 -17.32
CA LYS A 85 10.73 -2.82 -16.57
C LYS A 85 10.37 -4.06 -15.74
N VAL A 86 9.20 -4.10 -15.10
CA VAL A 86 8.67 -5.28 -14.39
C VAL A 86 8.54 -6.47 -15.34
N ARG A 87 7.97 -6.26 -16.52
CA ARG A 87 7.82 -7.31 -17.53
C ARG A 87 9.16 -7.84 -18.02
N ALA A 88 10.12 -6.95 -18.30
CA ALA A 88 11.45 -7.34 -18.78
C ALA A 88 12.23 -8.17 -17.74
N GLU A 89 12.16 -7.79 -16.47
CA GLU A 89 12.95 -8.40 -15.40
C GLU A 89 12.32 -9.69 -14.84
N PHE A 90 10.99 -9.73 -14.73
CA PHE A 90 10.26 -10.80 -14.04
C PHE A 90 9.23 -11.53 -14.92
N GLY A 91 9.05 -11.11 -16.17
CA GLY A 91 8.06 -11.67 -17.09
C GLY A 91 6.60 -11.33 -16.75
N GLY A 92 6.35 -10.51 -15.73
CA GLY A 92 5.01 -10.06 -15.30
C GLY A 92 4.90 -9.90 -13.79
N VAL A 93 3.69 -9.66 -13.29
CA VAL A 93 3.39 -9.35 -11.89
C VAL A 93 2.21 -10.18 -11.38
N ASN A 94 2.20 -10.47 -10.09
CA ASN A 94 1.09 -11.16 -9.40
C ASN A 94 0.45 -10.29 -8.32
N ILE A 95 1.21 -9.36 -7.72
CA ILE A 95 0.78 -8.58 -6.56
C ILE A 95 1.11 -7.11 -6.81
N LEU A 96 0.13 -6.22 -6.57
CA LEU A 96 0.32 -4.78 -6.52
C LEU A 96 -0.09 -4.25 -5.16
N VAL A 97 0.80 -3.52 -4.50
CA VAL A 97 0.49 -2.77 -3.28
C VAL A 97 0.58 -1.28 -3.58
N ASN A 98 -0.58 -0.63 -3.70
CA ASN A 98 -0.69 0.82 -3.85
C ASN A 98 -0.57 1.47 -2.47
N ASN A 99 0.67 1.77 -2.07
CA ASN A 99 0.97 2.39 -0.78
C ASN A 99 1.43 3.85 -0.90
N ALA A 100 2.01 4.27 -2.01
CA ALA A 100 2.45 5.66 -2.20
C ALA A 100 1.30 6.66 -1.97
N ALA A 101 1.58 7.73 -1.25
CA ALA A 101 0.59 8.78 -0.97
C ALA A 101 1.26 10.10 -0.55
N LEU A 102 0.61 11.20 -0.86
CA LEU A 102 0.84 12.50 -0.25
C LEU A 102 -0.02 12.61 1.02
N MET A 103 0.60 12.79 2.17
CA MET A 103 -0.06 12.96 3.46
C MET A 103 0.55 14.15 4.21
N VAL A 104 1.86 14.17 4.39
CA VAL A 104 2.59 15.20 5.12
C VAL A 104 2.46 16.56 4.42
N GLU A 105 2.48 16.55 3.11
CA GLU A 105 2.44 17.72 2.23
C GLU A 105 1.10 18.49 2.31
N VAL A 106 0.05 17.81 2.76
CA VAL A 106 -1.31 18.40 2.92
C VAL A 106 -1.77 18.39 4.37
N ALA A 107 -0.87 18.04 5.30
CA ALA A 107 -1.18 18.03 6.73
C ALA A 107 -1.44 19.47 7.24
N GLY A 108 -2.51 19.61 8.02
CA GLY A 108 -2.91 20.90 8.58
C GLY A 108 -3.71 21.79 7.62
N ALA A 109 -3.81 21.48 6.33
CA ALA A 109 -4.69 22.21 5.44
C ALA A 109 -6.15 21.82 5.68
N THR A 110 -7.00 22.81 5.94
CA THR A 110 -8.45 22.61 5.99
C THR A 110 -9.05 22.64 4.59
N ALA A 111 -10.21 22.02 4.39
CA ALA A 111 -10.92 22.06 3.11
C ALA A 111 -11.24 23.46 2.61
N MET A 112 -11.36 24.43 3.52
CA MET A 112 -11.65 25.83 3.18
C MET A 112 -10.41 26.64 2.82
N GLN A 113 -9.20 26.13 3.09
CA GLN A 113 -7.94 26.86 2.93
C GLN A 113 -6.97 26.22 1.94
N ILE A 114 -7.16 24.93 1.65
CA ILE A 114 -6.29 24.22 0.69
C ILE A 114 -6.42 24.84 -0.72
N SER A 115 -5.29 25.03 -1.39
CA SER A 115 -5.33 25.45 -2.79
C SER A 115 -5.86 24.33 -3.69
N LEU A 116 -6.50 24.70 -4.82
CA LEU A 116 -6.93 23.70 -5.81
C LEU A 116 -5.74 22.92 -6.39
N GLU A 117 -4.58 23.52 -6.48
CA GLU A 117 -3.36 22.86 -6.91
C GLU A 117 -2.97 21.74 -5.93
N GLN A 118 -2.87 22.02 -4.65
CA GLN A 118 -2.58 21.02 -3.61
C GLN A 118 -3.67 19.94 -3.54
N TRP A 119 -4.94 20.32 -3.65
CA TRP A 119 -6.06 19.38 -3.73
C TRP A 119 -5.89 18.43 -4.91
N ASN A 120 -5.70 18.97 -6.12
CA ASN A 120 -5.55 18.17 -7.33
C ASN A 120 -4.32 17.27 -7.26
N GLN A 121 -3.19 17.75 -6.73
CA GLN A 121 -2.00 16.97 -6.54
C GLN A 121 -2.21 15.79 -5.57
N CYS A 122 -2.93 16.03 -4.48
CA CYS A 122 -3.27 14.97 -3.52
C CYS A 122 -4.13 13.87 -4.18
N PHE A 123 -5.14 14.24 -4.97
CA PHE A 123 -5.95 13.30 -5.73
C PHE A 123 -5.16 12.62 -6.85
N ALA A 124 -4.30 13.34 -7.56
CA ALA A 124 -3.46 12.79 -8.62
C ALA A 124 -2.56 11.67 -8.11
N VAL A 125 -1.95 11.83 -6.93
CA VAL A 125 -1.10 10.79 -6.34
C VAL A 125 -1.95 9.69 -5.67
N ASN A 126 -2.85 10.06 -4.74
CA ASN A 126 -3.47 9.11 -3.84
C ASN A 126 -4.58 8.25 -4.48
N VAL A 127 -5.21 8.75 -5.55
CA VAL A 127 -6.34 8.10 -6.22
C VAL A 127 -5.99 7.74 -7.65
N THR A 128 -5.66 8.75 -8.48
CA THR A 128 -5.34 8.55 -9.89
C THR A 128 -4.07 7.72 -10.06
N GLY A 129 -3.05 7.94 -9.23
CA GLY A 129 -1.80 7.18 -9.26
C GLY A 129 -2.02 5.69 -8.96
N ALA A 130 -2.87 5.37 -7.98
CA ALA A 130 -3.26 3.99 -7.73
C ALA A 130 -3.98 3.36 -8.93
N LEU A 131 -4.90 4.10 -9.56
CA LEU A 131 -5.60 3.66 -10.77
C LEU A 131 -4.64 3.46 -11.95
N ASN A 132 -3.69 4.38 -12.17
CA ASN A 132 -2.64 4.24 -13.20
C ASN A 132 -1.86 2.92 -13.02
N CYS A 133 -1.44 2.60 -11.78
CA CYS A 133 -0.73 1.36 -11.47
C CYS A 133 -1.61 0.13 -11.75
N VAL A 134 -2.89 0.16 -11.37
CA VAL A 134 -3.83 -0.93 -11.67
C VAL A 134 -3.97 -1.13 -13.17
N GLN A 135 -4.23 -0.08 -13.93
CA GLN A 135 -4.42 -0.15 -15.38
C GLN A 135 -3.18 -0.66 -16.13
N ALA A 136 -1.97 -0.34 -15.65
CA ALA A 136 -0.74 -0.79 -16.26
C ALA A 136 -0.40 -2.24 -15.90
N LEU A 137 -0.75 -2.71 -14.70
CA LEU A 137 -0.29 -4.00 -14.15
C LEU A 137 -1.36 -5.10 -14.20
N ALA A 138 -2.66 -4.76 -14.12
CA ALA A 138 -3.73 -5.76 -14.13
C ALA A 138 -3.76 -6.66 -15.39
N PRO A 139 -3.46 -6.15 -16.61
CA PRO A 139 -3.35 -7.03 -17.78
C PRO A 139 -2.28 -8.12 -17.62
N MET A 140 -1.12 -7.79 -17.03
CA MET A 140 -0.06 -8.78 -16.76
C MET A 140 -0.46 -9.78 -15.67
N MET A 141 -1.27 -9.36 -14.70
CA MET A 141 -1.85 -10.28 -13.70
C MET A 141 -2.81 -11.27 -14.37
N ALA A 142 -3.69 -10.78 -15.25
CA ALA A 142 -4.63 -11.62 -15.99
C ALA A 142 -3.90 -12.66 -16.88
N GLU A 143 -2.83 -12.27 -17.57
CA GLU A 143 -1.95 -13.17 -18.35
C GLU A 143 -1.34 -14.29 -17.49
N ARG A 144 -1.13 -14.03 -16.19
CA ARG A 144 -0.64 -15.01 -15.21
C ARG A 144 -1.75 -15.79 -14.50
N GLY A 145 -3.00 -15.65 -14.95
CA GLY A 145 -4.16 -16.37 -14.42
C GLY A 145 -4.79 -15.76 -13.18
N GLY A 146 -4.46 -14.51 -12.85
CA GLY A 146 -5.02 -13.76 -11.74
C GLY A 146 -3.98 -13.02 -10.92
N GLY A 147 -4.43 -12.30 -9.89
CA GLY A 147 -3.55 -11.49 -9.06
C GLY A 147 -4.20 -10.93 -7.80
N LYS A 148 -3.41 -10.17 -7.04
CA LYS A 148 -3.83 -9.52 -5.80
C LYS A 148 -3.46 -8.04 -5.86
N ILE A 149 -4.42 -7.18 -5.58
CA ILE A 149 -4.22 -5.73 -5.46
C ILE A 149 -4.61 -5.32 -4.04
N VAL A 150 -3.69 -4.65 -3.34
CA VAL A 150 -3.94 -4.10 -2.01
C VAL A 150 -3.72 -2.60 -2.04
N ASN A 151 -4.78 -1.85 -1.71
CA ASN A 151 -4.74 -0.40 -1.60
C ASN A 151 -4.54 0.03 -0.15
N GLN A 152 -3.55 0.88 0.11
CA GLN A 152 -3.33 1.48 1.42
C GLN A 152 -4.36 2.58 1.67
N ILE A 153 -5.35 2.30 2.51
CA ILE A 153 -6.39 3.23 2.96
C ILE A 153 -5.88 3.97 4.20
N SER A 154 -6.77 4.34 5.12
CA SER A 154 -6.44 4.95 6.42
C SER A 154 -7.66 4.93 7.32
N GLY A 155 -7.50 4.74 8.61
CA GLY A 155 -8.55 4.96 9.59
C GLY A 155 -9.11 6.39 9.55
N GLY A 156 -8.28 7.38 9.21
CA GLY A 156 -8.72 8.76 9.00
C GLY A 156 -9.62 9.00 7.78
N ALA A 157 -9.99 7.95 7.04
CA ALA A 157 -11.01 8.02 5.98
C ALA A 157 -12.45 7.85 6.51
N TYR A 158 -12.64 7.43 7.78
CA TYR A 158 -13.95 7.02 8.28
C TYR A 158 -14.28 7.57 9.68
N PRO A 159 -14.93 8.72 9.78
CA PRO A 159 -15.20 9.72 8.74
C PRO A 159 -13.91 10.40 8.27
N PRO A 160 -13.88 11.03 7.09
CA PRO A 160 -12.71 11.77 6.65
C PRO A 160 -12.48 12.99 7.55
N LEU A 161 -11.32 13.03 8.21
CA LEU A 161 -10.96 14.10 9.15
C LEU A 161 -10.11 15.19 8.50
N THR A 162 -9.55 14.91 7.32
CA THR A 162 -8.63 15.79 6.58
C THR A 162 -8.83 15.62 5.07
N VAL A 163 -8.25 16.51 4.27
CA VAL A 163 -8.22 16.36 2.79
C VAL A 163 -7.58 15.02 2.38
N TYR A 164 -6.50 14.60 3.05
CA TYR A 164 -5.93 13.28 2.88
C TYR A 164 -6.98 12.17 3.13
N GLY A 165 -7.75 12.26 4.21
CA GLY A 165 -8.83 11.33 4.52
C GLY A 165 -9.87 11.22 3.41
N VAL A 166 -10.23 12.34 2.76
CA VAL A 166 -11.14 12.35 1.60
C VAL A 166 -10.56 11.52 0.45
N THR A 167 -9.26 11.68 0.12
CA THR A 167 -8.63 10.86 -0.93
C THR A 167 -8.60 9.38 -0.58
N LYS A 168 -8.42 9.04 0.71
CA LYS A 168 -8.42 7.63 1.15
C LYS A 168 -9.83 7.02 1.17
N LEU A 169 -10.86 7.82 1.42
CA LEU A 169 -12.25 7.39 1.23
C LEU A 169 -12.56 7.14 -0.26
N ALA A 170 -12.11 8.03 -1.15
CA ALA A 170 -12.23 7.82 -2.59
C ALA A 170 -11.51 6.54 -3.05
N LEU A 171 -10.30 6.28 -2.55
CA LEU A 171 -9.55 5.05 -2.84
C LEU A 171 -10.26 3.79 -2.30
N ALA A 172 -10.96 3.88 -1.17
CA ALA A 172 -11.77 2.78 -0.67
C ALA A 172 -12.97 2.49 -1.60
N GLY A 173 -13.63 3.53 -2.13
CA GLY A 173 -14.65 3.37 -3.17
C GLY A 173 -14.10 2.74 -4.44
N LEU A 174 -12.91 3.19 -4.90
CA LEU A 174 -12.22 2.60 -6.04
C LEU A 174 -11.86 1.12 -5.80
N THR A 175 -11.49 0.74 -4.57
CA THR A 175 -11.21 -0.65 -4.19
C THR A 175 -12.40 -1.57 -4.46
N THR A 176 -13.60 -1.15 -4.05
CA THR A 176 -14.81 -1.96 -4.24
C THR A 176 -15.26 -2.02 -5.70
N LEU A 177 -15.10 -0.92 -6.45
CA LEU A 177 -15.37 -0.89 -7.88
C LEU A 177 -14.45 -1.86 -8.64
N LEU A 178 -13.13 -1.73 -8.43
CA LEU A 178 -12.14 -2.58 -9.10
C LEU A 178 -12.27 -4.06 -8.72
N ALA A 179 -12.71 -4.38 -7.50
CA ALA A 179 -12.95 -5.76 -7.09
C ALA A 179 -14.04 -6.43 -7.95
N LYS A 180 -15.07 -5.68 -8.34
CA LYS A 180 -16.14 -6.16 -9.24
C LYS A 180 -15.66 -6.26 -10.69
N GLU A 181 -14.94 -5.25 -11.18
CA GLU A 181 -14.48 -5.19 -12.57
C GLU A 181 -13.40 -6.24 -12.88
N LEU A 182 -12.49 -6.48 -11.95
CA LEU A 182 -11.34 -7.37 -12.14
C LEU A 182 -11.59 -8.81 -11.63
N GLY A 183 -12.66 -9.04 -10.88
CA GLY A 183 -13.05 -10.36 -10.38
C GLY A 183 -13.15 -11.44 -11.45
N PRO A 184 -13.78 -11.21 -12.63
CA PRO A 184 -13.80 -12.18 -13.72
C PRO A 184 -12.41 -12.62 -14.22
N GLN A 185 -11.37 -11.79 -14.02
CA GLN A 185 -9.98 -12.07 -14.35
C GLN A 185 -9.23 -12.74 -13.20
N LYS A 186 -9.93 -13.15 -12.13
CA LYS A 186 -9.37 -13.74 -10.91
C LYS A 186 -8.39 -12.80 -10.19
N ILE A 187 -8.64 -11.50 -10.23
CA ILE A 187 -7.86 -10.51 -9.51
C ILE A 187 -8.69 -10.04 -8.30
N ASN A 188 -8.17 -10.32 -7.10
CA ASN A 188 -8.75 -9.79 -5.87
C ASN A 188 -8.26 -8.35 -5.66
N VAL A 189 -9.16 -7.47 -5.24
CA VAL A 189 -8.80 -6.08 -4.89
C VAL A 189 -9.32 -5.79 -3.49
N ASN A 190 -8.42 -5.47 -2.57
CA ASN A 190 -8.75 -5.19 -1.18
C ASN A 190 -8.00 -3.94 -0.68
N GLY A 191 -8.37 -3.47 0.49
CA GLY A 191 -7.70 -2.38 1.19
C GLY A 191 -7.23 -2.77 2.59
N ILE A 192 -6.15 -2.14 3.03
CA ILE A 192 -5.72 -2.13 4.44
C ILE A 192 -5.89 -0.70 4.94
N SER A 193 -6.54 -0.56 6.09
CA SER A 193 -6.81 0.72 6.76
C SER A 193 -6.04 0.77 8.08
N PRO A 194 -4.81 1.31 8.10
CA PRO A 194 -4.05 1.45 9.32
C PRO A 194 -4.66 2.47 10.27
N GLY A 195 -4.46 2.25 11.55
CA GLY A 195 -4.61 3.25 12.58
C GLY A 195 -3.44 4.26 12.61
N ASN A 196 -3.28 4.89 13.76
CA ASN A 196 -2.14 5.77 14.02
C ASN A 196 -0.87 4.94 14.20
N THR A 197 -0.15 4.73 13.10
CA THR A 197 1.04 3.89 13.04
C THR A 197 2.31 4.72 13.30
N MET A 198 3.23 4.18 14.11
CA MET A 198 4.56 4.77 14.38
C MET A 198 5.47 4.65 13.15
N SER A 199 5.07 5.28 12.06
CA SER A 199 5.90 5.45 10.86
C SER A 199 6.59 6.81 10.90
N GLN A 200 7.69 6.97 10.17
CA GLN A 200 8.39 8.25 10.10
C GLN A 200 7.46 9.38 9.60
N ALA A 201 6.56 9.09 8.67
CA ALA A 201 5.56 10.04 8.21
C ALA A 201 4.59 10.44 9.34
N GLY A 202 4.09 9.48 10.11
CA GLY A 202 3.22 9.74 11.25
C GLY A 202 3.91 10.56 12.35
N SER A 203 5.11 10.14 12.75
CA SER A 203 5.88 10.83 13.80
C SER A 203 6.37 12.22 13.39
N SER A 204 6.59 12.47 12.07
CA SER A 204 6.93 13.82 11.59
C SER A 204 5.75 14.81 11.68
N LEU A 205 4.52 14.33 11.65
CA LEU A 205 3.31 15.16 11.82
C LEU A 205 3.00 15.44 13.27
N THR A 206 3.23 14.46 14.14
CA THR A 206 2.91 14.58 15.55
C THR A 206 3.96 13.83 16.38
N PRO A 207 4.72 14.52 17.23
CA PRO A 207 5.71 13.88 18.12
C PRO A 207 5.03 12.78 18.97
N ASP A 208 5.71 11.65 19.12
CA ASP A 208 5.17 10.46 19.80
C ASP A 208 4.79 10.72 21.27
N GLU A 209 5.47 11.66 21.94
CA GLU A 209 5.22 12.05 23.33
C GLU A 209 4.11 13.12 23.49
N SER A 210 3.49 13.58 22.41
CA SER A 210 2.52 14.68 22.48
C SER A 210 1.26 14.29 23.26
N PRO A 211 0.60 15.23 23.96
CA PRO A 211 -0.69 14.97 24.62
C PRO A 211 -1.77 14.46 23.65
N PHE A 212 -1.71 14.88 22.39
CA PHE A 212 -2.61 14.41 21.35
C PHE A 212 -2.44 12.91 21.08
N ILE A 213 -1.20 12.42 20.99
CA ILE A 213 -0.92 10.99 20.80
C ILE A 213 -1.43 10.18 22.00
N LYS A 214 -1.19 10.64 23.24
CA LYS A 214 -1.70 9.96 24.44
C LYS A 214 -3.23 9.89 24.46
N MET A 215 -3.89 10.96 23.99
CA MET A 215 -5.35 10.98 23.84
C MET A 215 -5.80 9.96 22.77
N LEU A 216 -5.14 9.90 21.62
CA LEU A 216 -5.45 8.92 20.58
C LEU A 216 -5.27 7.49 21.08
N GLU A 217 -4.17 7.19 21.76
CA GLU A 217 -3.91 5.86 22.37
C GLU A 217 -5.03 5.48 23.35
N ALA A 218 -5.55 6.44 24.08
CA ALA A 218 -6.68 6.19 24.98
C ALA A 218 -7.99 5.83 24.26
N THR A 219 -8.12 6.13 22.96
CA THR A 219 -9.28 5.74 22.14
C THR A 219 -9.11 4.39 21.43
N VAL A 220 -7.89 3.88 21.33
CA VAL A 220 -7.58 2.58 20.72
C VAL A 220 -7.88 1.47 21.73
N ALA A 221 -8.58 0.42 21.32
CA ALA A 221 -8.97 -0.67 22.24
C ALA A 221 -7.74 -1.36 22.88
N LEU A 222 -6.67 -1.58 22.09
CA LEU A 222 -5.43 -2.17 22.58
C LEU A 222 -4.53 -1.19 23.35
N ARG A 223 -4.89 0.10 23.42
CA ARG A 223 -4.16 1.14 24.16
C ARG A 223 -2.70 1.33 23.74
N VAL A 224 -2.37 0.95 22.52
CA VAL A 224 -1.02 1.09 21.93
C VAL A 224 -1.13 1.58 20.49
N ARG A 225 -0.05 2.20 20.02
CA ARG A 225 0.12 2.50 18.60
C ARG A 225 0.76 1.30 17.91
N GLY A 226 0.31 1.03 16.69
CA GLY A 226 0.92 0.00 15.86
C GLY A 226 2.22 0.48 15.21
N THR A 227 3.05 -0.47 14.82
CA THR A 227 4.24 -0.26 13.97
C THR A 227 3.94 -0.64 12.53
N PRO A 228 4.76 -0.23 11.54
CA PRO A 228 4.62 -0.70 10.17
C PRO A 228 4.59 -2.22 10.02
N ASP A 229 5.35 -2.96 10.84
CA ASP A 229 5.44 -4.42 10.77
C ASP A 229 4.13 -5.12 11.15
N GLU A 230 3.32 -4.53 12.02
CA GLU A 230 2.03 -5.10 12.43
C GLU A 230 0.98 -5.09 11.31
N LEU A 231 1.21 -4.32 10.25
CA LEU A 231 0.34 -4.32 9.06
C LEU A 231 0.66 -5.50 8.12
N VAL A 232 1.85 -6.10 8.23
CA VAL A 232 2.35 -7.13 7.31
C VAL A 232 1.49 -8.39 7.38
N GLY A 233 1.01 -8.79 8.55
CA GLY A 233 0.16 -9.97 8.70
C GLY A 233 -1.11 -9.91 7.84
N ALA A 234 -1.81 -8.76 7.87
CA ALA A 234 -2.98 -8.53 7.03
C ALA A 234 -2.61 -8.48 5.54
N LEU A 235 -1.47 -7.87 5.19
CA LEU A 235 -0.97 -7.85 3.82
C LEU A 235 -0.74 -9.28 3.29
N LEU A 236 -0.05 -10.12 4.04
CA LEU A 236 0.23 -11.49 3.65
C LEU A 236 -1.06 -12.30 3.46
N LEU A 237 -2.05 -12.14 4.34
CA LEU A 237 -3.37 -12.74 4.16
C LEU A 237 -3.99 -12.34 2.82
N LEU A 238 -4.01 -11.03 2.50
CA LEU A 238 -4.66 -10.52 1.29
C LEU A 238 -3.88 -10.82 0.01
N CYS A 239 -2.56 -11.01 0.08
CA CYS A 239 -1.69 -11.25 -1.06
C CYS A 239 -1.47 -12.74 -1.37
N SER A 240 -1.80 -13.63 -0.45
CA SER A 240 -1.54 -15.07 -0.55
C SER A 240 -2.80 -15.87 -0.93
N PRO A 241 -2.66 -17.18 -1.24
CA PRO A 241 -3.79 -18.09 -1.42
C PRO A 241 -4.72 -18.20 -0.22
N ALA A 242 -4.26 -17.86 1.00
CA ALA A 242 -5.11 -17.81 2.20
C ALA A 242 -6.25 -16.77 2.06
N GLY A 243 -6.05 -15.72 1.27
CA GLY A 243 -7.03 -14.67 1.01
C GLY A 243 -7.77 -14.79 -0.32
N ASP A 244 -7.78 -15.95 -1.00
CA ASP A 244 -8.40 -16.09 -2.33
C ASP A 244 -9.90 -15.76 -2.38
N TRP A 245 -10.61 -15.94 -1.25
CA TRP A 245 -12.04 -15.64 -1.16
C TRP A 245 -12.35 -14.26 -0.55
N ILE A 246 -11.33 -13.40 -0.40
CA ILE A 246 -11.47 -12.04 0.12
C ILE A 246 -11.30 -11.06 -1.05
N SER A 247 -12.36 -10.31 -1.40
CA SER A 247 -12.30 -9.27 -2.43
C SER A 247 -13.30 -8.16 -2.12
N GLY A 248 -12.93 -6.91 -2.42
CA GLY A 248 -13.74 -5.72 -2.17
C GLY A 248 -13.77 -5.28 -0.70
N GLN A 249 -12.92 -5.83 0.16
CA GLN A 249 -12.91 -5.53 1.59
C GLN A 249 -11.85 -4.47 1.93
N VAL A 250 -12.14 -3.68 2.97
CA VAL A 250 -11.16 -2.82 3.64
C VAL A 250 -11.00 -3.33 5.07
N ILE A 251 -9.84 -3.90 5.37
CA ILE A 251 -9.52 -4.45 6.69
C ILE A 251 -8.87 -3.37 7.54
N ASN A 252 -9.46 -3.04 8.68
CA ASN A 252 -8.82 -2.18 9.67
C ASN A 252 -7.72 -2.96 10.39
N VAL A 253 -6.51 -2.37 10.45
CA VAL A 253 -5.38 -2.84 11.23
C VAL A 253 -4.93 -1.66 12.08
N ASP A 254 -5.65 -1.41 13.15
CA ASP A 254 -5.64 -0.14 13.88
C ASP A 254 -5.75 -0.30 15.40
N GLY A 255 -5.58 -1.52 15.91
CA GLY A 255 -5.69 -1.82 17.32
C GLY A 255 -7.10 -1.65 17.91
N GLY A 256 -8.13 -1.60 17.05
CA GLY A 256 -9.50 -1.34 17.46
C GLY A 256 -9.81 0.15 17.66
N TRP A 257 -9.20 1.01 16.84
CA TRP A 257 -9.51 2.45 16.83
C TRP A 257 -10.83 2.72 16.11
N ILE A 258 -11.03 2.13 14.93
CA ILE A 258 -12.27 2.29 14.14
C ILE A 258 -12.99 0.96 14.07
N MET A 259 -14.14 0.85 14.73
CA MET A 259 -14.99 -0.36 14.71
C MET A 259 -16.17 -0.13 13.75
N ARG A 260 -16.36 -1.02 12.79
CA ARG A 260 -17.46 -1.04 11.80
C ARG A 260 -17.83 -2.46 11.41
#